data_acbf42800055b28c442d2c8f84a350ba
#
_entry.id   acbf42800055b28c442d2c8f84a350ba
#
_cell.length_a   1.000
_cell.length_b   1.000
_cell.length_c   1.000
_cell.angle_alpha   90.00
_cell.angle_beta   90.00
_cell.angle_gamma   90.00
#
_symmetry.space_group_name_H-M   'P 1'
#
loop_
_entity.id
_entity.type
_entity.pdbx_description
1 polymer ?
#
loop_
_entity_poly.entity_id
_entity_poly.type
_entity_poly.pdbx_seq_one_letter_code
_entity_poly.pdbx_strand_id
1 'polypeptide(L)'
;RDSSTSRGLGDVYKRQIIFFALFVGILLAAMGNRVSTVANFFSQFNDIMMEMTIAVMKAAPVGVFCLIAKTFAGIGFDAFVPMLKYMGSVILALAVQCFVVYQVMLFVFTRLNPFKFIKKFFPVMTFAFSTSTSNATIPLSIDTLYKKIGVSKQISSFTIPLGATINMDGTSIMQAVAVVFIAQAYGIPLTPAAIATVIATATIASIGTAGVPSVGL
;
A
#
# COMPACT_ATOMS: atom_id res chain seq x y z
N ARG A 1 -23.20 7.60 -23.86
CA ARG A 1 -23.85 8.35 -22.77
C ARG A 1 -23.99 7.55 -21.46
N ASP A 2 -23.78 6.22 -21.45
CA ASP A 2 -24.03 5.35 -20.27
C ASP A 2 -22.82 5.03 -19.41
N SER A 3 -21.59 5.38 -19.82
CA SER A 3 -20.38 5.01 -19.09
C SER A 3 -20.12 5.86 -17.84
N SER A 4 -20.60 7.09 -17.79
CA SER A 4 -20.43 7.99 -16.64
C SER A 4 -21.39 7.66 -15.51
N THR A 5 -22.61 7.26 -15.82
CA THR A 5 -23.64 6.91 -14.82
C THR A 5 -23.31 5.60 -14.13
N SER A 6 -22.79 4.60 -14.85
CA SER A 6 -22.38 3.32 -14.28
C SER A 6 -21.15 3.44 -13.38
N ARG A 7 -20.20 4.33 -13.70
CA ARG A 7 -19.05 4.63 -12.81
C ARG A 7 -19.49 5.32 -11.52
N GLY A 8 -20.40 6.30 -11.59
CA GLY A 8 -20.93 6.97 -10.41
C GLY A 8 -21.68 6.04 -9.46
N LEU A 9 -22.49 5.11 -9.99
CA LEU A 9 -23.17 4.09 -9.21
C LEU A 9 -22.16 3.15 -8.51
N GLY A 10 -21.14 2.69 -9.23
CA GLY A 10 -20.11 1.83 -8.66
C GLY A 10 -19.35 2.49 -7.50
N ASP A 11 -19.07 3.78 -7.58
CA ASP A 11 -18.38 4.52 -6.52
C ASP A 11 -19.28 4.76 -5.29
N VAL A 12 -20.57 4.96 -5.49
CA VAL A 12 -21.55 5.07 -4.38
C VAL A 12 -21.65 3.74 -3.63
N TYR A 13 -21.77 2.62 -4.34
CA TYR A 13 -21.81 1.28 -3.72
C TYR A 13 -20.53 0.97 -2.94
N LYS A 14 -19.36 1.30 -3.47
CA LYS A 14 -18.09 1.11 -2.76
C LYS A 14 -18.05 1.88 -1.43
N ARG A 15 -18.48 3.15 -1.45
CA ARG A 15 -18.52 3.97 -0.23
C ARG A 15 -19.50 3.41 0.81
N GLN A 16 -20.66 2.93 0.39
CA GLN A 16 -21.63 2.29 1.28
C GLN A 16 -21.08 1.02 1.91
N ILE A 17 -20.40 0.18 1.14
CA ILE A 17 -19.76 -1.04 1.65
C ILE A 17 -18.69 -0.73 2.68
N ILE A 18 -17.83 0.27 2.42
CA ILE A 18 -16.78 0.70 3.36
C ILE A 18 -17.40 1.24 4.66
N PHE A 19 -18.43 2.09 4.55
CA PHE A 19 -19.12 2.64 5.72
C PHE A 19 -19.77 1.52 6.55
N PHE A 20 -20.44 0.59 5.90
CA PHE A 20 -21.05 -0.56 6.57
C PHE A 20 -20.01 -1.45 7.24
N ALA A 21 -18.90 -1.74 6.58
CA ALA A 21 -17.82 -2.53 7.14
C ALA A 21 -17.17 -1.85 8.36
N LEU A 22 -16.95 -0.54 8.31
CA LEU A 22 -16.47 0.24 9.46
C LEU A 22 -17.45 0.18 10.64
N PHE A 23 -18.74 0.38 10.37
CA PHE A 23 -19.78 0.34 11.41
C PHE A 23 -19.86 -1.03 12.07
N VAL A 24 -19.87 -2.11 11.27
CA VAL A 24 -19.87 -3.49 11.79
C VAL A 24 -18.58 -3.76 12.57
N GLY A 25 -17.41 -3.31 12.08
CA GLY A 25 -16.14 -3.47 12.78
C GLY A 25 -16.12 -2.79 14.15
N ILE A 26 -16.65 -1.59 14.26
CA ILE A 26 -16.79 -0.86 15.54
C ILE A 26 -17.73 -1.61 16.50
N LEU A 27 -18.87 -2.11 16.01
CA LEU A 27 -19.80 -2.87 16.84
C LEU A 27 -19.18 -4.18 17.35
N LEU A 28 -18.46 -4.92 16.48
CA LEU A 28 -17.75 -6.14 16.88
C LEU A 28 -16.70 -5.85 17.95
N ALA A 29 -15.95 -4.76 17.79
CA ALA A 29 -14.96 -4.33 18.78
C ALA A 29 -15.61 -3.93 20.13
N ALA A 30 -16.75 -3.24 20.10
CA ALA A 30 -17.47 -2.82 21.30
C ALA A 30 -18.13 -4.00 22.05
N MET A 31 -18.61 -5.01 21.31
CA MET A 31 -19.26 -6.20 21.89
C MET A 31 -18.25 -7.25 22.39
N GLY A 32 -17.01 -7.20 21.96
CA GLY A 32 -15.92 -8.06 22.42
C GLY A 32 -16.25 -9.56 22.33
N ASN A 33 -16.00 -10.29 23.40
CA ASN A 33 -16.13 -11.76 23.42
C ASN A 33 -17.56 -12.29 23.16
N ARG A 34 -18.58 -11.46 23.26
CA ARG A 34 -19.99 -11.88 23.02
C ARG A 34 -20.25 -12.28 21.56
N VAL A 35 -19.45 -11.75 20.64
CA VAL A 35 -19.62 -11.97 19.20
C VAL A 35 -18.37 -12.62 18.59
N SER A 36 -17.61 -13.35 19.38
CA SER A 36 -16.37 -14.01 18.95
C SER A 36 -16.57 -14.91 17.73
N THR A 37 -17.69 -15.61 17.62
CA THR A 37 -18.02 -16.45 16.45
C THR A 37 -18.11 -15.62 15.17
N VAL A 38 -18.74 -14.46 15.21
CA VAL A 38 -18.86 -13.56 14.06
C VAL A 38 -17.51 -12.94 13.71
N ALA A 39 -16.76 -12.50 14.71
CA ALA A 39 -15.40 -11.99 14.52
C ALA A 39 -14.48 -13.04 13.88
N ASN A 40 -14.53 -14.30 14.36
CA ASN A 40 -13.78 -15.40 13.80
C ASN A 40 -14.21 -15.74 12.37
N PHE A 41 -15.51 -15.67 12.08
CA PHE A 41 -16.02 -15.86 10.71
C PHE A 41 -15.42 -14.83 9.74
N PHE A 42 -15.44 -13.55 10.09
CA PHE A 42 -14.84 -12.52 9.25
C PHE A 42 -13.32 -12.68 9.12
N SER A 43 -12.62 -13.09 10.19
CA SER A 43 -11.19 -13.39 10.14
C SER A 43 -10.89 -14.54 9.18
N GLN A 44 -11.59 -15.66 9.30
CA GLN A 44 -11.40 -16.81 8.42
C GLN A 44 -11.80 -16.50 6.97
N PHE A 45 -12.85 -15.71 6.78
CA PHE A 45 -13.25 -15.25 5.45
C PHE A 45 -12.18 -14.36 4.81
N ASN A 46 -11.57 -13.45 5.59
CA ASN A 46 -10.44 -12.67 5.13
C ASN A 46 -9.25 -13.56 4.72
N ASP A 47 -8.95 -14.62 5.49
CA ASP A 47 -7.86 -15.54 5.16
C ASP A 47 -8.13 -16.28 3.83
N ILE A 48 -9.37 -16.70 3.59
CA ILE A 48 -9.78 -17.29 2.30
C ILE A 48 -9.61 -16.28 1.16
N MET A 49 -10.05 -15.03 1.34
CA MET A 49 -9.92 -14.00 0.31
C MET A 49 -8.45 -13.65 0.02
N MET A 50 -7.60 -13.68 1.04
CA MET A 50 -6.15 -13.51 0.88
C MET A 50 -5.54 -14.66 0.08
N GLU A 51 -5.90 -15.91 0.38
CA GLU A 51 -5.40 -17.08 -0.35
C GLU A 51 -5.89 -17.09 -1.80
N MET A 52 -7.14 -16.71 -2.06
CA MET A 52 -7.66 -16.49 -3.42
C MET A 52 -6.83 -15.43 -4.16
N THR A 53 -6.51 -14.33 -3.51
CA THR A 53 -5.68 -13.27 -4.11
C THR A 53 -4.30 -13.80 -4.47
N ILE A 54 -3.65 -14.55 -3.57
CA ILE A 54 -2.35 -15.19 -3.82
C ILE A 54 -2.44 -16.18 -4.99
N ALA A 55 -3.52 -16.97 -5.07
CA ALA A 55 -3.73 -17.91 -6.17
C ALA A 55 -3.84 -17.19 -7.53
N VAL A 56 -4.59 -16.08 -7.59
CA VAL A 56 -4.69 -15.25 -8.79
C VAL A 56 -3.35 -14.60 -9.13
N MET A 57 -2.60 -14.14 -8.13
CA MET A 57 -1.28 -13.53 -8.33
C MET A 57 -0.23 -14.51 -8.87
N LYS A 58 -0.41 -15.81 -8.73
CA LYS A 58 0.46 -16.81 -9.40
C LYS A 58 0.36 -16.71 -10.93
N ALA A 59 -0.78 -16.27 -11.47
CA ALA A 59 -0.96 -16.03 -12.90
C ALA A 59 -0.47 -14.63 -13.34
N ALA A 60 -0.15 -13.73 -12.41
CA ALA A 60 0.26 -12.35 -12.69
C ALA A 60 1.44 -12.23 -13.67
N PRO A 61 2.50 -13.07 -13.62
CA PRO A 61 3.62 -12.96 -14.57
C PRO A 61 3.16 -13.08 -16.03
N VAL A 62 2.22 -14.00 -16.30
CA VAL A 62 1.67 -14.19 -17.64
C VAL A 62 0.82 -12.98 -18.05
N GLY A 63 -0.05 -12.51 -17.15
CA GLY A 63 -0.87 -11.31 -17.38
C GLY A 63 -0.03 -10.06 -17.64
N VAL A 64 0.99 -9.84 -16.83
CA VAL A 64 1.93 -8.71 -17.00
C VAL A 64 2.68 -8.80 -18.34
N PHE A 65 3.18 -9.99 -18.68
CA PHE A 65 3.82 -10.20 -19.99
C PHE A 65 2.88 -9.84 -21.15
N CYS A 66 1.65 -10.32 -21.12
CA CYS A 66 0.66 -10.01 -22.18
C CYS A 66 0.32 -8.51 -22.24
N LEU A 67 0.18 -7.84 -21.09
CA LEU A 67 -0.09 -6.41 -21.04
C LEU A 67 1.10 -5.59 -21.57
N ILE A 68 2.32 -5.94 -21.19
CA ILE A 68 3.52 -5.30 -21.70
C ILE A 68 3.64 -5.50 -23.21
N ALA A 69 3.48 -6.74 -23.70
CA ALA A 69 3.51 -7.06 -25.11
C ALA A 69 2.47 -6.26 -25.91
N LYS A 70 1.23 -6.17 -25.40
CA LYS A 70 0.17 -5.36 -26.00
C LYS A 70 0.53 -3.87 -26.04
N THR A 71 1.11 -3.34 -24.98
CA THR A 71 1.52 -1.93 -24.90
C THR A 71 2.63 -1.62 -25.91
N PHE A 72 3.66 -2.47 -25.99
CA PHE A 72 4.73 -2.28 -26.96
C PHE A 72 4.26 -2.50 -28.42
N ALA A 73 3.33 -3.42 -28.67
CA ALA A 73 2.75 -3.60 -29.98
C ALA A 73 1.91 -2.39 -30.45
N GLY A 74 1.29 -1.66 -29.51
CA GLY A 74 0.46 -0.49 -29.80
C GLY A 74 1.24 0.84 -29.92
N ILE A 75 2.22 1.05 -29.06
CA ILE A 75 2.92 2.35 -28.92
C ILE A 75 4.36 2.29 -29.52
N GLY A 76 4.88 1.07 -29.71
CA GLY A 76 6.24 0.87 -30.15
C GLY A 76 7.30 0.99 -29.05
N PHE A 77 8.57 0.92 -29.44
CA PHE A 77 9.70 1.02 -28.51
C PHE A 77 9.92 2.43 -27.93
N ASP A 78 9.29 3.44 -28.50
CA ASP A 78 9.39 4.83 -28.02
C ASP A 78 8.82 5.02 -26.61
N ALA A 79 7.90 4.15 -26.19
CA ALA A 79 7.37 4.13 -24.83
C ALA A 79 8.38 3.62 -23.78
N PHE A 80 9.43 2.92 -24.19
CA PHE A 80 10.37 2.26 -23.27
C PHE A 80 11.13 3.25 -22.41
N VAL A 81 11.67 4.30 -23.01
CA VAL A 81 12.46 5.33 -22.29
C VAL A 81 11.62 6.08 -21.26
N PRO A 82 10.41 6.58 -21.58
CA PRO A 82 9.50 7.16 -20.59
C PRO A 82 9.17 6.20 -19.44
N MET A 83 8.87 4.95 -19.73
CA MET A 83 8.55 3.94 -18.69
C MET A 83 9.75 3.69 -17.76
N LEU A 84 10.98 3.61 -18.29
CA LEU A 84 12.17 3.47 -17.45
C LEU A 84 12.39 4.71 -16.57
N LYS A 85 12.15 5.91 -17.10
CA LYS A 85 12.23 7.14 -16.31
C LYS A 85 11.19 7.14 -15.16
N TYR A 86 9.96 6.71 -15.44
CA TYR A 86 8.93 6.56 -14.42
C TYR A 86 9.36 5.58 -13.33
N MET A 87 9.77 4.35 -13.71
CA MET A 87 10.23 3.35 -12.76
C MET A 87 11.42 3.85 -11.93
N GLY A 88 12.40 4.47 -12.58
CA GLY A 88 13.56 5.05 -11.90
C GLY A 88 13.17 6.13 -10.90
N SER A 89 12.22 7.00 -11.25
CA SER A 89 11.70 8.03 -10.34
C SER A 89 11.00 7.45 -9.13
N VAL A 90 10.18 6.41 -9.31
CA VAL A 90 9.50 5.72 -8.21
C VAL A 90 10.52 5.05 -7.29
N ILE A 91 11.47 4.30 -7.84
CA ILE A 91 12.53 3.62 -7.07
C ILE A 91 13.36 4.64 -6.29
N LEU A 92 13.75 5.73 -6.92
CA LEU A 92 14.51 6.80 -6.27
C LEU A 92 13.72 7.43 -5.12
N ALA A 93 12.44 7.76 -5.34
CA ALA A 93 11.58 8.33 -4.30
C ALA A 93 11.40 7.38 -3.12
N LEU A 94 11.17 6.09 -3.37
CA LEU A 94 11.06 5.07 -2.32
C LEU A 94 12.39 4.87 -1.57
N ALA A 95 13.52 4.93 -2.27
CA ALA A 95 14.84 4.84 -1.64
C ALA A 95 15.09 6.04 -0.72
N VAL A 96 14.78 7.26 -1.16
CA VAL A 96 14.86 8.47 -0.33
C VAL A 96 13.95 8.36 0.88
N GLN A 97 12.71 7.93 0.71
CA GLN A 97 11.76 7.73 1.80
C GLN A 97 12.31 6.73 2.83
N CYS A 98 12.81 5.57 2.38
CA CYS A 98 13.28 4.50 3.26
C CYS A 98 14.60 4.83 3.97
N PHE A 99 15.59 5.33 3.23
CA PHE A 99 16.96 5.49 3.75
C PHE A 99 17.25 6.89 4.29
N VAL A 100 16.45 7.90 3.94
CA VAL A 100 16.63 9.25 4.45
C VAL A 100 15.49 9.62 5.40
N VAL A 101 14.26 9.69 4.92
CA VAL A 101 13.13 10.25 5.69
C VAL A 101 12.86 9.41 6.94
N TYR A 102 12.68 8.10 6.79
CA TYR A 102 12.40 7.23 7.95
C TYR A 102 13.58 7.15 8.92
N GLN A 103 14.81 7.20 8.43
CA GLN A 103 15.99 7.14 9.31
C GLN A 103 16.19 8.45 10.08
N VAL A 104 15.91 9.59 9.43
CA VAL A 104 15.92 10.89 10.12
C VAL A 104 14.81 10.94 11.17
N MET A 105 13.60 10.53 10.85
CA MET A 105 12.48 10.48 11.80
C MET A 105 12.80 9.55 12.98
N LEU A 106 13.33 8.34 12.71
CA LEU A 106 13.75 7.42 13.75
C LEU A 106 14.78 8.07 14.67
N PHE A 107 15.80 8.70 14.13
CA PHE A 107 16.85 9.35 14.92
C PHE A 107 16.30 10.53 15.74
N VAL A 108 15.47 11.38 15.16
CA VAL A 108 14.90 12.57 15.83
C VAL A 108 13.99 12.16 16.99
N PHE A 109 13.10 11.19 16.79
CA PHE A 109 12.13 10.81 17.82
C PHE A 109 12.65 9.83 18.86
N THR A 110 13.55 8.92 18.47
CA THR A 110 13.98 7.83 19.38
C THR A 110 15.45 7.90 19.75
N ARG A 111 16.25 8.69 19.03
CA ARG A 111 17.72 8.74 19.14
C ARG A 111 18.40 7.39 18.96
N LEU A 112 17.69 6.41 18.37
CA LEU A 112 18.27 5.12 18.04
C LEU A 112 19.19 5.26 16.83
N ASN A 113 20.23 4.41 16.78
CA ASN A 113 21.13 4.39 15.63
C ASN A 113 20.42 3.77 14.42
N PRO A 114 20.22 4.54 13.32
CA PRO A 114 19.48 4.09 12.14
C PRO A 114 20.08 2.84 11.48
N PHE A 115 21.39 2.76 11.39
CA PHE A 115 22.08 1.61 10.78
C PHE A 115 21.88 0.32 11.57
N LYS A 116 21.90 0.40 12.92
CA LYS A 116 21.63 -0.76 13.76
C LYS A 116 20.16 -1.21 13.64
N PHE A 117 19.25 -0.25 13.50
CA PHE A 117 17.83 -0.55 13.27
C PHE A 117 17.61 -1.26 11.95
N ILE A 118 18.11 -0.71 10.83
CA ILE A 118 18.02 -1.35 9.51
C ILE A 118 18.59 -2.77 9.56
N LYS A 119 19.79 -2.96 10.13
CA LYS A 119 20.41 -4.29 10.20
C LYS A 119 19.53 -5.31 10.95
N LYS A 120 18.89 -4.90 12.03
CA LYS A 120 17.99 -5.77 12.81
C LYS A 120 16.68 -6.03 12.09
N PHE A 121 16.17 -5.06 11.34
CA PHE A 121 14.89 -5.11 10.65
C PHE A 121 14.99 -5.63 9.21
N PHE A 122 16.20 -5.81 8.70
CA PHE A 122 16.46 -6.26 7.33
C PHE A 122 15.72 -7.55 6.94
N PRO A 123 15.62 -8.60 7.77
CA PRO A 123 14.85 -9.79 7.43
C PRO A 123 13.36 -9.52 7.21
N VAL A 124 12.79 -8.57 7.96
CA VAL A 124 11.39 -8.13 7.77
C VAL A 124 11.24 -7.39 6.43
N MET A 125 12.18 -6.51 6.12
CA MET A 125 12.18 -5.76 4.84
C MET A 125 12.26 -6.71 3.65
N THR A 126 13.15 -7.71 3.72
CA THR A 126 13.30 -8.73 2.66
C THR A 126 12.03 -9.57 2.51
N PHE A 127 11.42 -9.96 3.61
CA PHE A 127 10.17 -10.71 3.58
C PHE A 127 9.01 -9.88 3.02
N ALA A 128 8.89 -8.62 3.43
CA ALA A 128 7.89 -7.68 2.90
C ALA A 128 8.05 -7.47 1.39
N PHE A 129 9.28 -7.32 0.93
CA PHE A 129 9.59 -7.19 -0.51
C PHE A 129 9.19 -8.45 -1.28
N SER A 130 9.51 -9.63 -0.74
CA SER A 130 9.19 -10.92 -1.38
C SER A 130 7.70 -11.19 -1.46
N THR A 131 6.95 -10.86 -0.41
CA THR A 131 5.49 -11.10 -0.34
C THR A 131 4.66 -10.01 -0.98
N SER A 132 5.24 -8.82 -1.18
CA SER A 132 4.54 -7.63 -1.72
C SER A 132 3.23 -7.29 -0.98
N THR A 133 3.10 -7.68 0.29
CA THR A 133 1.93 -7.40 1.12
C THR A 133 2.32 -7.06 2.56
N SER A 134 1.80 -5.94 3.05
CA SER A 134 2.03 -5.50 4.41
C SER A 134 1.41 -6.45 5.44
N ASN A 135 0.24 -7.03 5.13
CA ASN A 135 -0.48 -7.90 6.06
C ASN A 135 0.28 -9.19 6.37
N ALA A 136 0.88 -9.84 5.36
CA ALA A 136 1.69 -11.03 5.58
C ALA A 136 2.94 -10.77 6.44
N THR A 137 3.40 -9.54 6.48
CA THR A 137 4.60 -9.13 7.21
C THR A 137 4.33 -8.79 8.69
N ILE A 138 3.06 -8.59 9.07
CA ILE A 138 2.66 -8.17 10.43
C ILE A 138 3.25 -9.09 11.52
N PRO A 139 3.09 -10.44 11.47
CA PRO A 139 3.59 -11.30 12.53
C PRO A 139 5.10 -11.23 12.70
N LEU A 140 5.84 -11.22 11.58
CA LEU A 140 7.30 -11.12 11.58
C LEU A 140 7.79 -9.78 12.11
N SER A 141 7.07 -8.69 11.78
CA SER A 141 7.37 -7.35 12.28
C SER A 141 7.21 -7.26 13.78
N ILE A 142 6.09 -7.78 14.32
CA ILE A 142 5.81 -7.81 15.75
C ILE A 142 6.90 -8.61 16.50
N ASP A 143 7.23 -9.79 16.00
CA ASP A 143 8.25 -10.66 16.63
C ASP A 143 9.63 -10.02 16.62
N THR A 144 10.01 -9.38 15.51
CA THR A 144 11.30 -8.67 15.39
C THR A 144 11.38 -7.44 16.30
N LEU A 145 10.30 -6.66 16.40
CA LEU A 145 10.25 -5.51 17.30
C LEU A 145 10.36 -5.94 18.77
N TYR A 146 9.64 -7.00 19.14
CA TYR A 146 9.69 -7.52 20.50
C TYR A 146 11.05 -8.12 20.85
N LYS A 147 11.55 -9.08 20.04
CA LYS A 147 12.76 -9.86 20.38
C LYS A 147 14.06 -9.11 20.11
N LYS A 148 14.14 -8.31 19.04
CA LYS A 148 15.42 -7.71 18.60
C LYS A 148 15.55 -6.25 18.95
N ILE A 149 14.44 -5.53 19.10
CA ILE A 149 14.46 -4.08 19.34
C ILE A 149 14.06 -3.76 20.79
N GLY A 150 13.25 -4.63 21.45
CA GLY A 150 12.85 -4.48 22.83
C GLY A 150 11.55 -3.69 23.02
N VAL A 151 10.75 -3.54 21.97
CA VAL A 151 9.42 -2.92 22.07
C VAL A 151 8.44 -3.91 22.69
N SER A 152 7.58 -3.48 23.62
CA SER A 152 6.60 -4.36 24.24
C SER A 152 5.68 -5.01 23.22
N LYS A 153 5.32 -6.29 23.44
CA LYS A 153 4.44 -7.02 22.53
C LYS A 153 3.07 -6.36 22.40
N GLN A 154 2.56 -5.79 23.49
CA GLN A 154 1.27 -5.11 23.51
C GLN A 154 1.26 -3.91 22.57
N ILE A 155 2.29 -3.06 22.60
CA ILE A 155 2.42 -1.90 21.70
C ILE A 155 2.58 -2.37 20.27
N SER A 156 3.49 -3.32 20.01
CA SER A 156 3.75 -3.82 18.66
C SER A 156 2.51 -4.46 18.02
N SER A 157 1.74 -5.25 18.79
CA SER A 157 0.52 -5.92 18.30
C SER A 157 -0.61 -4.96 17.96
N PHE A 158 -0.62 -3.77 18.53
CA PHE A 158 -1.58 -2.72 18.18
C PHE A 158 -1.07 -1.84 17.04
N THR A 159 0.19 -1.37 17.15
CA THR A 159 0.72 -0.34 16.25
C THR A 159 1.03 -0.89 14.85
N ILE A 160 1.52 -2.14 14.73
CA ILE A 160 1.91 -2.69 13.43
C ILE A 160 0.70 -2.96 12.52
N PRO A 161 -0.40 -3.61 12.97
CA PRO A 161 -1.59 -3.75 12.13
C PRO A 161 -2.22 -2.40 11.74
N LEU A 162 -2.24 -1.44 12.67
CA LEU A 162 -2.73 -0.09 12.40
C LEU A 162 -1.87 0.60 11.32
N GLY A 163 -0.54 0.52 11.45
CA GLY A 163 0.39 1.07 10.48
C GLY A 163 0.29 0.40 9.10
N ALA A 164 0.09 -0.91 9.06
CA ALA A 164 -0.07 -1.65 7.81
C ALA A 164 -1.28 -1.19 6.98
N THR A 165 -2.30 -0.60 7.62
CA THR A 165 -3.52 -0.11 6.95
C THR A 165 -3.50 1.40 6.70
N ILE A 166 -2.97 2.19 7.62
CA ILE A 166 -3.05 3.66 7.56
C ILE A 166 -1.78 4.27 6.95
N ASN A 167 -0.62 3.68 7.22
CA ASN A 167 0.67 4.22 6.78
C ASN A 167 1.13 3.58 5.47
N MET A 168 0.47 3.96 4.37
CA MET A 168 0.74 3.46 3.02
C MET A 168 1.50 4.47 2.17
N ASP A 169 2.61 4.97 2.67
CA ASP A 169 3.42 6.01 2.01
C ASP A 169 3.93 5.58 0.63
N GLY A 170 4.29 4.31 0.47
CA GLY A 170 4.71 3.76 -0.83
C GLY A 170 3.63 3.91 -1.90
N THR A 171 2.38 3.68 -1.54
CA THR A 171 1.23 3.84 -2.44
C THR A 171 1.01 5.31 -2.80
N SER A 172 1.10 6.22 -1.84
CA SER A 172 0.93 7.66 -2.10
C SER A 172 2.04 8.21 -3.00
N ILE A 173 3.29 7.78 -2.79
CA ILE A 173 4.43 8.16 -3.64
C ILE A 173 4.21 7.68 -5.07
N MET A 174 3.85 6.40 -5.25
CA MET A 174 3.62 5.82 -6.57
C MET A 174 2.48 6.54 -7.30
N GLN A 175 1.36 6.80 -6.65
CA GLN A 175 0.24 7.53 -7.22
C GLN A 175 0.61 8.97 -7.61
N ALA A 176 1.31 9.69 -6.75
CA ALA A 176 1.74 11.06 -7.02
C ALA A 176 2.71 11.11 -8.22
N VAL A 177 3.70 10.23 -8.26
CA VAL A 177 4.66 10.15 -9.38
C VAL A 177 3.94 9.73 -10.67
N ALA A 178 2.97 8.81 -10.62
CA ALA A 178 2.18 8.40 -11.78
C ALA A 178 1.37 9.55 -12.36
N VAL A 179 0.69 10.33 -11.53
CA VAL A 179 -0.10 11.49 -11.98
C VAL A 179 0.80 12.55 -12.64
N VAL A 180 1.94 12.86 -12.02
CA VAL A 180 2.91 13.81 -12.57
C VAL A 180 3.47 13.30 -13.90
N PHE A 181 3.80 12.02 -14.00
CA PHE A 181 4.30 11.40 -15.21
C PHE A 181 3.26 11.46 -16.35
N ILE A 182 2.01 11.10 -16.05
CA ILE A 182 0.91 11.16 -17.03
C ILE A 182 0.68 12.60 -17.49
N ALA A 183 0.65 13.57 -16.57
CA ALA A 183 0.48 14.97 -16.93
C ALA A 183 1.60 15.46 -17.88
N GLN A 184 2.86 15.09 -17.60
CA GLN A 184 3.99 15.40 -18.47
C GLN A 184 3.88 14.71 -19.85
N ALA A 185 3.44 13.45 -19.88
CA ALA A 185 3.29 12.71 -21.14
C ALA A 185 2.20 13.33 -22.05
N TYR A 186 1.18 13.93 -21.46
CA TYR A 186 0.13 14.64 -22.20
C TYR A 186 0.38 16.14 -22.37
N GLY A 187 1.56 16.65 -21.95
CA GLY A 187 1.90 18.06 -22.07
C GLY A 187 1.06 19.01 -21.21
N ILE A 188 0.45 18.50 -20.13
CA ILE A 188 -0.37 19.28 -19.22
C ILE A 188 0.55 20.06 -18.26
N PRO A 189 0.52 21.41 -18.23
CA PRO A 189 1.36 22.16 -17.33
C PRO A 189 0.91 21.96 -15.86
N LEU A 190 1.82 21.51 -15.03
CA LEU A 190 1.58 21.34 -13.59
C LEU A 190 1.93 22.64 -12.86
N THR A 191 0.92 23.33 -12.38
CA THR A 191 1.11 24.47 -11.47
C THR A 191 1.45 23.98 -10.06
N PRO A 192 2.15 24.78 -9.23
CA PRO A 192 2.42 24.41 -7.83
C PRO A 192 1.16 24.05 -7.03
N ALA A 193 0.04 24.72 -7.31
CA ALA A 193 -1.26 24.40 -6.69
C ALA A 193 -1.78 23.04 -7.13
N ALA A 194 -1.64 22.67 -8.41
CA ALA A 194 -2.02 21.34 -8.91
C ALA A 194 -1.18 20.25 -8.26
N ILE A 195 0.14 20.45 -8.11
CA ILE A 195 1.03 19.51 -7.44
C ILE A 195 0.62 19.33 -5.97
N ALA A 196 0.32 20.41 -5.25
CA ALA A 196 -0.16 20.33 -3.87
C ALA A 196 -1.48 19.55 -3.76
N THR A 197 -2.39 19.74 -4.70
CA THR A 197 -3.65 18.98 -4.76
C THR A 197 -3.40 17.49 -5.03
N VAL A 198 -2.48 17.15 -5.94
CA VAL A 198 -2.09 15.75 -6.22
C VAL A 198 -1.52 15.10 -4.98
N ILE A 199 -0.61 15.77 -4.26
CA ILE A 199 -0.02 15.25 -3.02
C ILE A 199 -1.11 15.01 -1.96
N ALA A 200 -1.98 15.99 -1.73
CA ALA A 200 -3.05 15.87 -0.74
C ALA A 200 -4.02 14.72 -1.08
N THR A 201 -4.45 14.63 -2.33
CA THR A 201 -5.37 13.57 -2.78
C THR A 201 -4.74 12.19 -2.76
N ALA A 202 -3.49 12.04 -3.18
CA ALA A 202 -2.75 10.78 -3.13
C ALA A 202 -2.55 10.31 -1.67
N THR A 203 -2.25 11.23 -0.76
CA THR A 203 -2.11 10.92 0.67
C THR A 203 -3.43 10.47 1.29
N ILE A 204 -4.54 11.15 1.00
CA ILE A 204 -5.86 10.76 1.51
C ILE A 204 -6.30 9.42 0.90
N ALA A 205 -6.06 9.22 -0.39
CA ALA A 205 -6.40 7.97 -1.08
C ALA A 205 -5.62 6.77 -0.53
N SER A 206 -4.34 6.96 -0.19
CA SER A 206 -3.49 5.90 0.35
C SER A 206 -3.95 5.39 1.72
N ILE A 207 -4.51 6.25 2.57
CA ILE A 207 -5.01 5.89 3.90
C ILE A 207 -6.18 4.88 3.82
N GLY A 208 -7.00 4.97 2.77
CA GLY A 208 -8.12 4.04 2.54
C GLY A 208 -7.78 2.77 1.76
N THR A 209 -6.51 2.58 1.43
CA THR A 209 -6.07 1.45 0.61
C THR A 209 -5.88 0.19 1.46
N ALA A 210 -6.39 -0.94 1.01
CA ALA A 210 -6.21 -2.22 1.70
C ALA A 210 -4.77 -2.73 1.54
N GLY A 211 -4.22 -3.37 2.58
CA GLY A 211 -2.85 -3.93 2.60
C GLY A 211 -2.66 -5.22 1.81
N VAL A 212 -3.28 -5.33 0.62
CA VAL A 212 -3.18 -6.48 -0.28
C VAL A 212 -2.34 -6.13 -1.52
N PRO A 213 -1.73 -7.14 -2.17
CA PRO A 213 -0.89 -6.89 -3.34
C PRO A 213 -1.63 -6.13 -4.44
N SER A 214 -0.95 -5.17 -5.07
CA SER A 214 -1.43 -4.38 -6.22
C SER A 214 -2.68 -3.53 -5.99
N VAL A 215 -3.06 -3.27 -4.76
CA VAL A 215 -4.16 -2.35 -4.42
C VAL A 215 -3.62 -0.92 -4.32
N GLY A 216 -4.33 0.02 -4.95
CA GLY A 216 -3.94 1.44 -4.99
C GLY A 216 -3.44 1.91 -6.36
N LEU A 217 -3.57 1.06 -7.39
CA LEU A 217 -3.31 1.42 -8.80
C LEU A 217 -4.58 1.93 -9.46
#